data_2acb2c6eb4f19ed1f150e3a070da74e0
#
_entry.id   2acb2c6eb4f19ed1f150e3a070da74e0
#
_cell.length_a   1.000
_cell.length_b   1.000
_cell.length_c   1.000
_cell.angle_alpha   90.00
_cell.angle_beta   90.00
_cell.angle_gamma   90.00
#
_symmetry.space_group_name_H-M   'P 1'
#
loop_
_entity.id
_entity.type
_entity.pdbx_description
1 polymer ?
#
loop_
_entity_poly.entity_id
_entity_poly.type
_entity_poly.pdbx_seq_one_letter_code
_entity_poly.pdbx_strand_id
1 'polypeptide(L)'
;MELARNLRKDPVTRLDPSPPRAVGRAAAVADAVDLMRRDNIGCVLVCDADRLVGLFTERDLMTRVLAVGKPLTHPVADVMTPDPVTVSPKDPIRLAVRKMKLGGHRHLPVVDEAGRPVGIVSAKGVVHYLVEHYPAAVYNQPPPGQLPDSPEGA
;
A
#
# COMPACT_ATOMS: atom_id res chain seq x y z
N MET A 1 -8.83 19.00 -16.29
CA MET A 1 -7.44 18.58 -16.22
C MET A 1 -7.34 17.10 -16.55
N GLU A 2 -6.51 16.72 -17.46
CA GLU A 2 -6.39 15.35 -17.97
C GLU A 2 -6.03 14.34 -16.86
N LEU A 3 -5.09 14.68 -16.00
CA LEU A 3 -4.68 13.86 -14.87
C LEU A 3 -5.87 13.51 -13.96
N ALA A 4 -6.64 14.50 -13.53
CA ALA A 4 -7.78 14.26 -12.65
C ALA A 4 -8.84 13.35 -13.31
N ARG A 5 -9.04 13.51 -14.62
CA ARG A 5 -9.95 12.66 -15.38
C ARG A 5 -9.44 11.22 -15.46
N ASN A 6 -8.16 11.04 -15.71
CA ASN A 6 -7.57 9.71 -15.86
C ASN A 6 -7.50 8.97 -14.51
N LEU A 7 -7.24 9.68 -13.41
CA LEU A 7 -7.32 9.08 -12.07
C LEU A 7 -8.71 8.55 -11.71
N ARG A 8 -9.76 9.10 -12.34
CA ARG A 8 -11.14 8.62 -12.18
C ARG A 8 -11.48 7.44 -13.08
N LYS A 9 -10.79 7.28 -14.19
CA LYS A 9 -11.07 6.28 -15.22
C LYS A 9 -10.13 5.10 -15.17
N ASP A 10 -8.84 5.35 -14.95
CA ASP A 10 -7.84 4.30 -14.98
C ASP A 10 -7.99 3.36 -13.78
N PRO A 11 -8.02 2.05 -14.02
CA PRO A 11 -8.13 1.09 -12.94
C PRO A 11 -6.81 0.96 -12.17
N VAL A 12 -6.91 0.48 -10.92
CA VAL A 12 -5.73 0.26 -10.05
C VAL A 12 -4.71 -0.71 -10.65
N THR A 13 -5.12 -1.56 -11.59
CA THR A 13 -4.20 -2.45 -12.32
C THR A 13 -3.12 -1.68 -13.09
N ARG A 14 -3.37 -0.43 -13.43
CA ARG A 14 -2.37 0.44 -14.08
C ARG A 14 -1.28 0.96 -13.13
N LEU A 15 -1.46 0.77 -11.83
CA LEU A 15 -0.44 1.07 -10.83
C LEU A 15 0.64 -0.02 -10.71
N ASP A 16 0.59 -1.03 -11.56
CA ASP A 16 1.49 -2.18 -11.54
C ASP A 16 1.56 -2.84 -10.15
N PRO A 17 0.44 -3.42 -9.67
CA PRO A 17 0.42 -4.05 -8.36
C PRO A 17 1.51 -5.11 -8.25
N SER A 18 2.22 -5.12 -7.13
CA SER A 18 3.19 -6.16 -6.86
C SER A 18 2.49 -7.49 -6.55
N PRO A 19 3.15 -8.64 -6.79
CA PRO A 19 2.58 -9.94 -6.45
C PRO A 19 2.19 -10.02 -4.98
N PRO A 20 1.07 -10.70 -4.66
CA PRO A 20 0.65 -10.85 -3.27
C PRO A 20 1.63 -11.76 -2.53
N ARG A 21 2.24 -11.24 -1.47
CA ARG A 21 3.09 -12.01 -0.56
C ARG A 21 2.29 -12.30 0.69
N ALA A 22 2.02 -13.56 0.94
CA ALA A 22 1.09 -13.97 1.99
C ALA A 22 1.66 -15.09 2.87
N VAL A 23 1.22 -15.10 4.12
CA VAL A 23 1.38 -16.20 5.07
C VAL A 23 0.01 -16.65 5.54
N GLY A 24 -0.08 -17.87 6.05
CA GLY A 24 -1.31 -18.36 6.69
C GLY A 24 -1.52 -17.70 8.06
N ARG A 25 -2.76 -17.64 8.50
CA ARG A 25 -3.10 -17.05 9.80
C ARG A 25 -2.43 -17.75 11.01
N ALA A 26 -2.11 -19.02 10.89
CA ALA A 26 -1.44 -19.80 11.92
C ALA A 26 0.09 -19.69 11.86
N ALA A 27 0.64 -19.04 10.85
CA ALA A 27 2.08 -18.82 10.72
C ALA A 27 2.61 -18.00 11.89
N ALA A 28 3.85 -18.27 12.30
CA ALA A 28 4.52 -17.47 13.32
C ALA A 28 4.90 -16.08 12.78
N VAL A 29 5.00 -15.10 13.67
CA VAL A 29 5.53 -13.77 13.31
C VAL A 29 6.89 -13.89 12.64
N ALA A 30 7.75 -14.81 13.08
CA ALA A 30 9.06 -15.06 12.47
C ALA A 30 8.96 -15.40 10.99
N ASP A 31 7.96 -16.16 10.57
CA ASP A 31 7.76 -16.51 9.15
C ASP A 31 7.40 -15.29 8.32
N ALA A 32 6.55 -14.41 8.85
CA ALA A 32 6.21 -13.14 8.21
C ALA A 32 7.43 -12.23 8.09
N VAL A 33 8.23 -12.12 9.15
CA VAL A 33 9.46 -11.31 9.17
C VAL A 33 10.47 -11.84 8.15
N ASP A 34 10.64 -13.14 8.06
CA ASP A 34 11.55 -13.78 7.09
C ASP A 34 11.12 -13.46 5.65
N LEU A 35 9.83 -13.51 5.37
CA LEU A 35 9.28 -13.15 4.06
C LEU A 35 9.52 -11.67 3.74
N MET A 36 9.28 -10.77 4.71
CA MET A 36 9.53 -9.33 4.56
C MET A 36 11.00 -9.06 4.25
N ARG A 37 11.91 -9.72 4.96
CA ARG A 37 13.35 -9.55 4.77
C ARG A 37 13.81 -10.13 3.44
N ARG A 38 13.40 -11.33 3.10
CA ARG A 38 13.81 -12.03 1.87
C ARG A 38 13.39 -11.27 0.61
N ASP A 39 12.16 -10.76 0.59
CA ASP A 39 11.58 -10.09 -0.57
C ASP A 39 11.70 -8.56 -0.47
N ASN A 40 12.32 -8.04 0.58
CA ASN A 40 12.50 -6.59 0.84
C ASN A 40 11.17 -5.83 0.74
N ILE A 41 10.16 -6.28 1.46
CA ILE A 41 8.82 -5.71 1.49
C ILE A 41 8.45 -5.26 2.91
N GLY A 42 7.63 -4.22 3.00
CA GLY A 42 7.21 -3.63 4.29
C GLY A 42 5.89 -4.17 4.82
N CYS A 43 5.22 -5.06 4.09
CA CYS A 43 3.98 -5.69 4.55
C CYS A 43 3.80 -7.07 3.94
N VAL A 44 3.09 -7.91 4.68
CA VAL A 44 2.74 -9.28 4.29
C VAL A 44 1.24 -9.45 4.50
N LEU A 45 0.59 -10.09 3.54
CA LEU A 45 -0.81 -10.44 3.65
C LEU A 45 -0.96 -11.68 4.54
N VAL A 46 -2.06 -11.72 5.28
CA VAL A 46 -2.43 -12.89 6.09
C VAL A 46 -3.71 -13.46 5.53
N CYS A 47 -3.66 -14.74 5.17
CA CYS A 47 -4.79 -15.44 4.55
C CYS A 47 -5.27 -16.61 5.40
N ASP A 48 -6.56 -16.88 5.32
CA ASP A 48 -7.19 -18.12 5.77
C ASP A 48 -7.59 -18.89 4.51
N ALA A 49 -6.89 -19.99 4.25
CA ALA A 49 -6.88 -20.62 2.93
C ALA A 49 -6.52 -19.56 1.86
N ASP A 50 -7.38 -19.33 0.89
CA ASP A 50 -7.12 -18.37 -0.20
C ASP A 50 -7.67 -16.97 0.07
N ARG A 51 -8.35 -16.76 1.21
CA ARG A 51 -9.02 -15.49 1.50
C ARG A 51 -8.16 -14.61 2.38
N LEU A 52 -8.11 -13.32 2.02
CA LEU A 52 -7.45 -12.31 2.83
C LEU A 52 -8.22 -12.08 4.15
N VAL A 53 -7.51 -12.20 5.28
CA VAL A 53 -8.08 -11.94 6.61
C VAL A 53 -7.33 -10.88 7.39
N GLY A 54 -6.13 -10.53 6.98
CA GLY A 54 -5.32 -9.55 7.69
C GLY A 54 -4.14 -9.03 6.90
N LEU A 55 -3.49 -8.04 7.49
CA LEU A 55 -2.27 -7.42 7.00
C LEU A 55 -1.28 -7.30 8.15
N PHE A 56 -0.04 -7.70 7.92
CA PHE A 56 1.03 -7.54 8.90
C PHE A 56 2.10 -6.63 8.33
N THR A 57 2.35 -5.53 9.01
CA THR A 57 3.26 -4.47 8.56
C THR A 57 4.47 -4.34 9.49
N GLU A 58 5.48 -3.59 9.04
CA GLU A 58 6.62 -3.21 9.90
C GLU A 58 6.13 -2.48 11.17
N ARG A 59 5.11 -1.64 11.05
CA ARG A 59 4.52 -0.97 12.22
C ARG A 59 3.92 -1.97 13.20
N ASP A 60 3.19 -2.97 12.72
CA ASP A 60 2.63 -4.03 13.56
C ASP A 60 3.73 -4.80 14.28
N LEU A 61 4.83 -5.12 13.59
CA LEU A 61 5.98 -5.75 14.20
C LEU A 61 6.54 -4.91 15.34
N MET A 62 6.75 -3.62 15.11
CA MET A 62 7.32 -2.72 16.12
C MET A 62 6.39 -2.51 17.31
N THR A 63 5.12 -2.22 17.06
CA THR A 63 4.18 -1.78 18.10
C THR A 63 3.46 -2.91 18.81
N ARG A 64 3.16 -4.01 18.12
CA ARG A 64 2.36 -5.10 18.64
C ARG A 64 3.17 -6.34 19.05
N VAL A 65 4.41 -6.40 18.65
CA VAL A 65 5.31 -7.52 18.94
C VAL A 65 6.51 -7.04 19.76
N LEU A 66 7.39 -6.24 19.17
CA LEU A 66 8.67 -5.85 19.82
C LEU A 66 8.45 -4.96 21.03
N ALA A 67 7.62 -3.93 20.92
CA ALA A 67 7.39 -2.96 22.01
C ALA A 67 6.72 -3.61 23.23
N VAL A 68 5.94 -4.66 23.04
CA VAL A 68 5.22 -5.37 24.12
C VAL A 68 5.91 -6.67 24.53
N GLY A 69 7.06 -6.99 23.93
CA GLY A 69 7.85 -8.17 24.32
C GLY A 69 7.23 -9.51 23.94
N LYS A 70 6.40 -9.58 22.90
CA LYS A 70 5.86 -10.86 22.43
C LYS A 70 6.94 -11.66 21.69
N PRO A 71 6.98 -12.99 21.87
CA PRO A 71 7.95 -13.81 21.15
C PRO A 71 7.62 -13.90 19.65
N LEU A 72 8.65 -14.04 18.82
CA LEU A 72 8.47 -14.18 17.37
C LEU A 72 7.80 -15.51 16.97
N THR A 73 7.68 -16.45 17.90
CA THR A 73 6.92 -17.70 17.71
C THR A 73 5.41 -17.50 17.82
N HIS A 74 4.96 -16.31 18.23
CA HIS A 74 3.55 -15.98 18.38
C HIS A 74 2.83 -16.05 17.03
N PRO A 75 1.56 -16.53 16.96
CA PRO A 75 0.81 -16.55 15.71
C PRO A 75 0.62 -15.12 15.14
N VAL A 76 0.85 -14.96 13.86
CA VAL A 76 0.70 -13.66 13.20
C VAL A 76 -0.74 -13.14 13.27
N ALA A 77 -1.72 -14.03 13.30
CA ALA A 77 -3.14 -13.65 13.39
C ALA A 77 -3.48 -12.84 14.65
N ASP A 78 -2.72 -13.02 15.73
CA ASP A 78 -2.99 -12.32 16.99
C ASP A 78 -2.43 -10.90 17.02
N VAL A 79 -1.52 -10.56 16.11
CA VAL A 79 -0.82 -9.28 16.06
C VAL A 79 -0.98 -8.53 14.72
N MET A 80 -1.67 -9.13 13.78
CA MET A 80 -1.97 -8.51 12.49
C MET A 80 -3.01 -7.39 12.62
N THR A 81 -3.14 -6.56 11.59
CA THR A 81 -4.30 -5.71 11.39
C THR A 81 -5.39 -6.54 10.72
N PRO A 82 -6.51 -6.85 11.40
CA PRO A 82 -7.59 -7.63 10.81
C PRO A 82 -8.42 -6.81 9.84
N ASP A 83 -9.12 -7.47 8.93
CA ASP A 83 -10.05 -6.85 7.97
C ASP A 83 -9.44 -5.61 7.29
N PRO A 84 -8.31 -5.76 6.58
CA PRO A 84 -7.64 -4.62 5.99
C PRO A 84 -8.49 -3.94 4.92
N VAL A 85 -8.29 -2.64 4.75
CA VAL A 85 -8.88 -1.89 3.65
C VAL A 85 -8.31 -2.42 2.34
N THR A 86 -9.18 -2.73 1.39
CA THR A 86 -8.84 -3.34 0.10
C THR A 86 -9.39 -2.55 -1.07
N VAL A 87 -8.89 -2.84 -2.25
CA VAL A 87 -9.44 -2.38 -3.52
C VAL A 87 -9.67 -3.55 -4.46
N SER A 88 -10.60 -3.39 -5.39
CA SER A 88 -10.82 -4.33 -6.49
C SER A 88 -9.91 -3.98 -7.67
N PRO A 89 -9.53 -4.95 -8.53
CA PRO A 89 -8.73 -4.66 -9.73
C PRO A 89 -9.34 -3.61 -10.65
N LYS A 90 -10.66 -3.51 -10.67
CA LYS A 90 -11.41 -2.57 -11.52
C LYS A 90 -11.63 -1.20 -10.89
N ASP A 91 -11.31 -1.04 -9.61
CA ASP A 91 -11.49 0.24 -8.92
C ASP A 91 -10.60 1.31 -9.56
N PRO A 92 -11.08 2.56 -9.67
CA PRO A 92 -10.26 3.64 -10.20
C PRO A 92 -9.12 3.99 -9.24
N ILE A 93 -8.01 4.44 -9.79
CA ILE A 93 -6.84 4.88 -9.02
C ILE A 93 -7.22 5.92 -7.96
N ARG A 94 -8.13 6.84 -8.31
CA ARG A 94 -8.62 7.85 -7.37
C ARG A 94 -9.17 7.23 -6.08
N LEU A 95 -9.90 6.12 -6.18
CA LEU A 95 -10.44 5.43 -5.00
C LEU A 95 -9.33 4.87 -4.12
N ALA A 96 -8.30 4.28 -4.72
CA ALA A 96 -7.14 3.78 -3.98
C ALA A 96 -6.42 4.93 -3.24
N VAL A 97 -6.15 6.03 -3.92
CA VAL A 97 -5.53 7.22 -3.32
C VAL A 97 -6.36 7.76 -2.15
N ARG A 98 -7.67 7.83 -2.33
CA ARG A 98 -8.59 8.28 -1.28
C ARG A 98 -8.56 7.36 -0.06
N LYS A 99 -8.58 6.05 -0.26
CA LYS A 99 -8.48 5.06 0.83
C LYS A 99 -7.16 5.15 1.57
N MET A 100 -6.05 5.34 0.86
CA MET A 100 -4.74 5.55 1.46
C MET A 100 -4.73 6.81 2.35
N LYS A 101 -5.28 7.91 1.85
CA LYS A 101 -5.33 9.18 2.56
C LYS A 101 -6.19 9.09 3.84
N LEU A 102 -7.39 8.57 3.72
CA LEU A 102 -8.35 8.52 4.84
C LEU A 102 -7.91 7.58 5.95
N GLY A 103 -7.28 6.46 5.60
CA GLY A 103 -6.85 5.44 6.56
C GLY A 103 -5.38 5.54 6.98
N GLY A 104 -4.60 6.44 6.38
CA GLY A 104 -3.17 6.52 6.64
C GLY A 104 -2.40 5.28 6.14
N HIS A 105 -2.93 4.59 5.15
CA HIS A 105 -2.32 3.37 4.61
C HIS A 105 -1.37 3.70 3.47
N ARG A 106 -0.23 3.02 3.42
CA ARG A 106 0.73 3.09 2.32
C ARG A 106 0.60 1.92 1.34
N HIS A 107 -0.10 0.89 1.75
CA HIS A 107 -0.32 -0.34 0.99
C HIS A 107 -1.78 -0.73 1.07
N LEU A 108 -2.35 -1.11 -0.07
CA LEU A 108 -3.71 -1.66 -0.16
C LEU A 108 -3.65 -2.99 -0.88
N PRO A 109 -4.14 -4.07 -0.26
CA PRO A 109 -4.35 -5.31 -0.98
C PRO A 109 -5.39 -5.14 -2.08
N VAL A 110 -5.11 -5.73 -3.24
CA VAL A 110 -6.06 -5.85 -4.33
C VAL A 110 -6.67 -7.24 -4.26
N VAL A 111 -7.98 -7.31 -4.14
CA VAL A 111 -8.70 -8.58 -3.98
C VAL A 111 -9.71 -8.79 -5.09
N ASP A 112 -9.94 -10.03 -5.47
CA ASP A 112 -10.97 -10.42 -6.42
C ASP A 112 -12.35 -10.50 -5.74
N GLU A 113 -13.39 -10.86 -6.49
CA GLU A 113 -14.76 -10.98 -5.99
C GLU A 113 -14.92 -12.04 -4.90
N ALA A 114 -14.05 -13.06 -4.88
CA ALA A 114 -14.05 -14.10 -3.86
C ALA A 114 -13.26 -13.72 -2.58
N GLY A 115 -12.68 -12.52 -2.54
CA GLY A 115 -11.84 -12.07 -1.42
C GLY A 115 -10.42 -12.61 -1.43
N ARG A 116 -9.98 -13.15 -2.56
CA ARG A 116 -8.60 -13.65 -2.73
C ARG A 116 -7.68 -12.51 -3.15
N PRO A 117 -6.51 -12.37 -2.53
CA PRO A 117 -5.57 -11.34 -2.93
C PRO A 117 -4.97 -11.65 -4.29
N VAL A 118 -4.94 -10.65 -5.17
CA VAL A 118 -4.36 -10.73 -6.52
C VAL A 118 -3.19 -9.78 -6.70
N GLY A 119 -2.94 -8.90 -5.74
CA GLY A 119 -1.83 -7.97 -5.77
C GLY A 119 -1.82 -7.03 -4.57
N ILE A 120 -0.82 -6.15 -4.54
CA ILE A 120 -0.70 -5.08 -3.56
C ILE A 120 -0.37 -3.80 -4.31
N VAL A 121 -1.15 -2.76 -4.11
CA VAL A 121 -0.83 -1.41 -4.59
C VAL A 121 -0.23 -0.59 -3.46
N SER A 122 0.72 0.27 -3.79
CA SER A 122 1.43 1.10 -2.82
C SER A 122 1.37 2.57 -3.19
N ALA A 123 1.57 3.44 -2.20
CA ALA A 123 1.75 4.87 -2.44
C ALA A 123 2.92 5.13 -3.39
N LYS A 124 3.99 4.35 -3.29
CA LYS A 124 5.13 4.41 -4.20
C LYS A 124 4.73 4.08 -5.64
N GLY A 125 3.83 3.11 -5.84
CA GLY A 125 3.29 2.78 -7.16
C GLY A 125 2.49 3.92 -7.77
N VAL A 126 1.76 4.67 -6.96
CA VAL A 126 1.05 5.90 -7.41
C VAL A 126 2.05 6.94 -7.91
N VAL A 127 3.14 7.16 -7.17
CA VAL A 127 4.20 8.09 -7.59
C VAL A 127 4.83 7.66 -8.91
N HIS A 128 5.14 6.39 -9.08
CA HIS A 128 5.66 5.84 -10.33
C HIS A 128 4.70 6.05 -11.50
N TYR A 129 3.42 5.81 -11.31
CA TYR A 129 2.39 6.08 -12.31
C TYR A 129 2.41 7.54 -12.76
N LEU A 130 2.48 8.47 -11.81
CA LEU A 130 2.53 9.91 -12.11
C LEU A 130 3.78 10.28 -12.90
N VAL A 131 4.94 9.75 -12.52
CA VAL A 131 6.20 10.04 -13.20
C VAL A 131 6.21 9.50 -14.64
N GLU A 132 5.69 8.30 -14.86
CA GLU A 132 5.65 7.67 -16.19
C GLU A 132 4.65 8.32 -17.13
N HIS A 133 3.46 8.64 -16.63
CA HIS A 133 2.35 9.11 -17.49
C HIS A 133 2.19 10.62 -17.50
N TYR A 134 2.71 11.32 -16.49
CA TYR A 134 2.56 12.78 -16.34
C TYR A 134 3.87 13.43 -15.87
N PRO A 135 4.98 13.23 -16.58
CA PRO A 135 6.27 13.75 -16.13
C PRO A 135 6.28 15.29 -15.97
N ALA A 136 5.57 16.02 -16.82
CA ALA A 136 5.46 17.48 -16.71
C ALA A 136 4.80 17.94 -15.40
N ALA A 137 3.80 17.21 -14.90
CA ALA A 137 3.12 17.53 -13.66
C ALA A 137 4.02 17.35 -12.43
N VAL A 138 5.01 16.46 -12.51
CA VAL A 138 5.93 16.14 -11.41
C VAL A 138 7.19 17.01 -11.47
N TYR A 139 7.83 17.13 -12.63
CA TYR A 139 9.13 17.77 -12.77
C TYR A 139 9.07 19.30 -12.93
N ASN A 140 7.93 19.86 -13.34
CA ASN A 140 7.74 21.29 -13.51
C ASN A 140 7.17 21.99 -12.27
N GLN A 141 7.04 21.29 -11.15
CA GLN A 141 6.67 21.92 -9.90
C GLN A 141 7.88 22.65 -9.30
N PRO A 142 7.71 23.89 -8.81
CA PRO A 142 8.81 24.57 -8.13
C PRO A 142 9.20 23.78 -6.88
N PRO A 143 10.50 23.74 -6.55
CA PRO A 143 10.94 23.07 -5.32
C PRO A 143 10.24 23.67 -4.09
N PRO A 144 9.98 22.85 -3.07
CA PRO A 144 9.36 23.32 -1.84
C PRO A 144 10.19 24.45 -1.22
N GLY A 145 9.59 25.62 -1.04
CA GLY A 145 10.26 26.78 -0.41
C GLY A 145 10.70 27.89 -1.37
N GLN A 146 10.58 27.72 -2.66
CA GLN A 146 10.70 28.87 -3.57
C GLN A 146 9.33 29.49 -3.81
N LEU A 147 9.02 30.50 -3.04
CA LEU A 147 7.94 31.42 -3.40
C LEU A 147 8.37 32.10 -4.72
N PRO A 148 7.48 32.23 -5.69
CA PRO A 148 7.79 33.07 -6.84
C PRO A 148 8.12 34.46 -6.31
N ASP A 149 9.29 34.97 -6.69
CA ASP A 149 9.61 36.38 -6.49
C ASP A 149 8.45 37.17 -7.05
N SER A 150 7.79 37.93 -6.20
CA SER A 150 6.81 38.88 -6.66
C SER A 150 7.52 39.79 -7.66
N PRO A 151 7.00 40.02 -8.83
CA PRO A 151 7.56 41.08 -9.67
C PRO A 151 7.40 42.34 -8.85
N GLU A 152 8.52 42.91 -8.42
CA GLU A 152 8.50 44.25 -7.88
C GLU A 152 7.88 45.12 -8.96
N GLY A 153 6.68 45.57 -8.66
CA GLY A 153 6.02 46.56 -9.48
C GLY A 153 6.88 47.83 -9.50
N ALA A 154 7.16 48.27 -10.69
CA ALA A 154 7.63 49.63 -10.92
C ALA A 154 6.53 50.61 -10.52
#